data_cbb805d806bae8611a9b34b69337f292
#
_entry.id   cbb805d806bae8611a9b34b69337f292
#
_cell.length_a   1.000
_cell.length_b   1.000
_cell.length_c   1.000
_cell.angle_alpha   90.00
_cell.angle_beta   90.00
_cell.angle_gamma   90.00
#
_symmetry.space_group_name_H-M   'P 1'
#
loop_
_entity.id
_entity.type
_entity.pdbx_description
1 polymer ?
#
loop_
_entity_poly.entity_id
_entity_poly.type
_entity_poly.pdbx_seq_one_letter_code
_entity_poly.pdbx_strand_id
1 'polypeptide(L)'
;CQQYLEILHLLKGGFADGATARWRSLFELSVISEFIRNNDEAVAKAYYNASFTDDGRCGWAGSAPCFSGWKNPNKIKVEDIKKQCSMATDAWNNQYKLANKVVHATPQGTFDRLGVPSGPRTFTPVGHSDYGLAPPAVNAAISLSMIAADYFGFVLSGDSIVNIRILTKWVNLVKKYYTDIEEKCFDIKIDSTLPEHSE
;
A
#
# COMPACT_ATOMS: atom_id res chain seq x y z
N CYS A 1 -3.31 11.09 -5.22
CA CYS A 1 -2.61 10.94 -6.53
C CYS A 1 -1.14 11.33 -6.49
N GLN A 2 -0.73 12.39 -5.77
CA GLN A 2 0.67 12.83 -5.72
C GLN A 2 1.64 11.72 -5.29
N GLN A 3 1.38 11.05 -4.18
CA GLN A 3 2.23 9.96 -3.68
C GLN A 3 2.41 8.83 -4.70
N TYR A 4 1.37 8.50 -5.45
CA TYR A 4 1.47 7.51 -6.53
C TYR A 4 2.40 7.96 -7.66
N LEU A 5 2.33 9.22 -8.04
CA LEU A 5 3.25 9.80 -9.05
C LEU A 5 4.70 9.80 -8.57
N GLU A 6 4.95 10.05 -7.29
CA GLU A 6 6.27 9.94 -6.68
C GLU A 6 6.79 8.49 -6.73
N ILE A 7 5.94 7.51 -6.42
CA ILE A 7 6.27 6.09 -6.56
C ILE A 7 6.64 5.74 -8.00
N LEU A 8 5.84 6.18 -8.97
CA LEU A 8 6.13 5.96 -10.40
C LEU A 8 7.47 6.59 -10.82
N HIS A 9 7.78 7.77 -10.30
CA HIS A 9 9.06 8.43 -10.59
C HIS A 9 10.24 7.60 -10.04
N LEU A 10 10.14 7.11 -8.82
CA LEU A 10 11.14 6.24 -8.20
C LEU A 10 11.29 4.92 -8.96
N LEU A 11 10.19 4.30 -9.38
CA LEU A 11 10.22 3.07 -10.18
C LEU A 11 10.89 3.29 -11.54
N LYS A 12 10.58 4.39 -12.23
CA LYS A 12 11.24 4.75 -13.50
C LYS A 12 12.74 5.00 -13.34
N GLY A 13 13.15 5.47 -12.17
CA GLY A 13 14.56 5.66 -11.81
C GLY A 13 15.26 4.40 -11.33
N GLY A 14 14.57 3.25 -11.22
CA GLY A 14 15.14 2.00 -10.69
C GLY A 14 15.35 2.00 -9.16
N PHE A 15 14.61 2.83 -8.41
CA PHE A 15 14.73 2.97 -6.96
C PHE A 15 13.63 2.20 -6.22
N ALA A 16 13.71 0.87 -6.24
CA ALA A 16 12.71 -0.01 -5.65
C ALA A 16 12.49 0.22 -4.15
N ASP A 17 13.56 0.47 -3.39
CA ASP A 17 13.50 0.73 -1.95
C ASP A 17 12.78 2.05 -1.64
N GLY A 18 13.14 3.11 -2.37
CA GLY A 18 12.46 4.38 -2.26
C GLY A 18 10.97 4.27 -2.61
N ALA A 19 10.65 3.52 -3.67
CA ALA A 19 9.28 3.24 -4.07
C ALA A 19 8.52 2.44 -2.99
N THR A 20 9.15 1.43 -2.38
CA THR A 20 8.57 0.65 -1.27
C THR A 20 8.33 1.51 -0.03
N ALA A 21 9.29 2.35 0.33
CA ALA A 21 9.17 3.28 1.45
C ALA A 21 8.01 4.27 1.21
N ARG A 22 7.87 4.78 -0.01
CA ARG A 22 6.80 5.71 -0.37
C ARG A 22 5.45 5.02 -0.48
N TRP A 23 5.41 3.78 -0.99
CA TRP A 23 4.20 2.96 -1.01
C TRP A 23 3.61 2.77 0.38
N ARG A 24 4.41 2.60 1.43
CA ARG A 24 3.92 2.47 2.81
C ARG A 24 2.94 3.60 3.17
N SER A 25 3.28 4.85 2.84
CA SER A 25 2.39 5.99 3.11
C SER A 25 1.10 5.92 2.29
N LEU A 26 1.16 5.46 1.04
CA LEU A 26 -0.02 5.28 0.20
C LEU A 26 -0.92 4.14 0.74
N PHE A 27 -0.32 3.08 1.26
CA PHE A 27 -1.05 1.99 1.90
C PHE A 27 -1.75 2.46 3.19
N GLU A 28 -1.07 3.25 4.02
CA GLU A 28 -1.70 3.84 5.22
C GLU A 28 -2.90 4.72 4.84
N LEU A 29 -2.80 5.49 3.75
CA LEU A 29 -3.93 6.27 3.23
C LEU A 29 -5.08 5.38 2.74
N SER A 30 -4.81 4.25 2.11
CA SER A 30 -5.89 3.34 1.68
C SER A 30 -6.62 2.72 2.89
N VAL A 31 -5.88 2.36 3.95
CA VAL A 31 -6.48 1.91 5.22
C VAL A 31 -7.36 3.00 5.85
N ILE A 32 -6.87 4.24 5.89
CA ILE A 32 -7.63 5.37 6.43
C ILE A 32 -8.88 5.65 5.58
N SER A 33 -8.76 5.60 4.25
CA SER A 33 -9.89 5.79 3.32
C SER A 33 -11.00 4.77 3.56
N GLU A 34 -10.65 3.49 3.63
CA GLU A 34 -11.59 2.42 3.91
C GLU A 34 -12.23 2.58 5.30
N PHE A 35 -11.43 2.91 6.31
CA PHE A 35 -11.93 3.12 7.66
C PHE A 35 -12.94 4.26 7.73
N ILE A 36 -12.67 5.40 7.10
CA ILE A 36 -13.59 6.53 7.04
C ILE A 36 -14.87 6.14 6.28
N ARG A 37 -14.75 5.43 5.16
CA ARG A 37 -15.90 4.96 4.39
C ARG A 37 -16.83 4.04 5.20
N ASN A 38 -16.25 3.18 6.04
CA ASN A 38 -16.99 2.21 6.84
C ASN A 38 -17.60 2.82 8.13
N ASN A 39 -17.34 4.09 8.40
CA ASN A 39 -17.85 4.81 9.56
C ASN A 39 -18.70 6.01 9.14
N ASP A 40 -19.18 6.79 10.10
CA ASP A 40 -20.04 7.92 9.90
C ASP A 40 -19.27 9.22 9.57
N GLU A 41 -20.06 10.29 9.27
CA GLU A 41 -19.52 11.62 8.98
C GLU A 41 -18.73 12.21 10.16
N ALA A 42 -19.03 11.81 11.40
CA ALA A 42 -18.31 12.31 12.58
C ALA A 42 -16.84 11.88 12.56
N VAL A 43 -16.55 10.65 12.10
CA VAL A 43 -15.19 10.15 11.92
C VAL A 43 -14.46 10.91 10.80
N ALA A 44 -15.13 11.17 9.69
CA ALA A 44 -14.58 11.96 8.59
C ALA A 44 -14.23 13.40 9.04
N LYS A 45 -15.14 14.04 9.79
CA LYS A 45 -14.92 15.37 10.38
C LYS A 45 -13.76 15.37 11.39
N ALA A 46 -13.69 14.35 12.24
CA ALA A 46 -12.60 14.22 13.21
C ALA A 46 -11.25 14.09 12.50
N TYR A 47 -11.17 13.30 11.43
CA TYR A 47 -9.96 13.18 10.60
C TYR A 47 -9.57 14.51 9.95
N TYR A 48 -10.53 15.22 9.35
CA TYR A 48 -10.31 16.53 8.75
C TYR A 48 -9.80 17.54 9.78
N ASN A 49 -10.45 17.62 10.94
CA ASN A 49 -10.07 18.55 12.01
C ASN A 49 -8.68 18.24 12.57
N ALA A 50 -8.28 16.97 12.64
CA ALA A 50 -6.96 16.57 13.08
C ALA A 50 -5.84 17.11 12.15
N SER A 51 -6.13 17.44 10.90
CA SER A 51 -5.16 18.05 9.98
C SER A 51 -4.71 19.45 10.38
N PHE A 52 -5.46 20.11 11.26
CA PHE A 52 -5.15 21.45 11.80
C PHE A 52 -4.45 21.38 13.17
N THR A 53 -4.27 20.18 13.72
CA THR A 53 -3.57 19.95 14.97
C THR A 53 -2.22 19.29 14.68
N ASP A 54 -1.19 19.63 15.44
CA ASP A 54 0.14 19.07 15.26
C ASP A 54 0.26 17.65 15.90
N ASP A 55 -0.87 17.03 16.18
CA ASP A 55 -0.95 15.72 16.76
C ASP A 55 -0.94 14.62 15.67
N GLY A 56 0.22 14.33 15.11
CA GLY A 56 0.42 13.30 14.07
C GLY A 56 -0.02 11.87 14.44
N ARG A 57 -0.94 11.72 15.39
CA ARG A 57 -1.48 10.47 15.92
C ARG A 57 -2.86 10.16 15.34
N CYS A 58 -3.27 8.92 15.52
CA CYS A 58 -4.60 8.46 15.07
C CYS A 58 -5.71 8.71 16.10
N GLY A 59 -5.56 9.69 17.00
CA GLY A 59 -6.54 10.01 18.04
C GLY A 59 -7.95 10.34 17.52
N TRP A 60 -8.02 10.89 16.30
CA TRP A 60 -9.26 11.16 15.58
C TRP A 60 -10.11 9.89 15.36
N ALA A 61 -9.48 8.71 15.23
CA ALA A 61 -10.18 7.44 15.06
C ALA A 61 -10.97 7.02 16.32
N GLY A 62 -10.67 7.60 17.48
CA GLY A 62 -11.41 7.40 18.72
C GLY A 62 -12.87 7.84 18.66
N SER A 63 -13.26 8.65 17.67
CA SER A 63 -14.66 9.00 17.40
C SER A 63 -15.46 7.83 16.80
N ALA A 64 -14.80 6.79 16.26
CA ALA A 64 -15.47 5.64 15.70
C ALA A 64 -16.02 4.70 16.80
N PRO A 65 -17.20 4.08 16.59
CA PRO A 65 -17.82 3.18 17.56
C PRO A 65 -16.92 2.01 18.00
N CYS A 66 -16.10 1.47 17.10
CA CYS A 66 -15.18 0.37 17.40
C CYS A 66 -14.07 0.75 18.40
N PHE A 67 -13.80 2.03 18.60
CA PHE A 67 -12.83 2.55 19.56
C PHE A 67 -13.46 3.24 20.79
N SER A 68 -14.79 3.23 20.92
CA SER A 68 -15.51 3.91 22.02
C SER A 68 -15.08 3.47 23.43
N GLY A 69 -14.57 2.24 23.59
CA GLY A 69 -14.05 1.70 24.85
C GLY A 69 -12.58 2.06 25.16
N TRP A 70 -11.89 2.78 24.29
CA TRP A 70 -10.48 3.11 24.49
C TRP A 70 -10.34 4.28 25.47
N LYS A 71 -9.67 4.02 26.60
CA LYS A 71 -9.42 5.05 27.63
C LYS A 71 -8.56 6.21 27.16
N ASN A 72 -7.70 5.98 26.16
CA ASN A 72 -6.81 7.00 25.61
C ASN A 72 -6.75 6.88 24.08
N PRO A 73 -7.59 7.65 23.35
CA PRO A 73 -7.60 7.64 21.88
C PRO A 73 -6.25 7.98 21.24
N ASN A 74 -5.41 8.77 21.89
CA ASN A 74 -4.09 9.14 21.38
C ASN A 74 -3.09 7.97 21.32
N LYS A 75 -3.45 6.80 21.85
CA LYS A 75 -2.67 5.57 21.72
C LYS A 75 -3.08 4.71 20.54
N ILE A 76 -4.15 5.07 19.83
CA ILE A 76 -4.57 4.37 18.61
C ILE A 76 -3.47 4.54 17.55
N LYS A 77 -3.12 3.44 16.90
CA LYS A 77 -2.13 3.38 15.81
C LYS A 77 -2.80 2.98 14.50
N VAL A 78 -2.11 3.20 13.39
CA VAL A 78 -2.56 2.75 12.07
C VAL A 78 -2.82 1.24 12.05
N GLU A 79 -2.03 0.45 12.77
CA GLU A 79 -2.23 -0.99 12.90
C GLU A 79 -3.56 -1.35 13.57
N ASP A 80 -4.07 -0.53 14.48
CA ASP A 80 -5.35 -0.78 15.14
C ASP A 80 -6.51 -0.42 14.20
N ILE A 81 -6.38 0.66 13.43
CA ILE A 81 -7.32 1.04 12.37
C ILE A 81 -7.36 -0.05 11.29
N LYS A 82 -6.20 -0.54 10.85
CA LYS A 82 -6.08 -1.59 9.84
C LYS A 82 -6.84 -2.87 10.22
N LYS A 83 -6.84 -3.26 11.51
CA LYS A 83 -7.60 -4.42 11.99
C LYS A 83 -9.12 -4.30 11.80
N GLN A 84 -9.61 -3.08 11.59
CA GLN A 84 -11.03 -2.80 11.33
C GLN A 84 -11.35 -2.74 9.82
N CYS A 85 -10.37 -3.00 8.96
CA CYS A 85 -10.45 -2.91 7.51
C CYS A 85 -10.26 -4.27 6.83
N SER A 86 -10.69 -4.39 5.59
CA SER A 86 -10.51 -5.60 4.76
C SER A 86 -9.04 -5.95 4.51
N MET A 87 -8.15 -4.97 4.66
CA MET A 87 -6.70 -5.13 4.49
C MET A 87 -5.98 -5.81 5.68
N ALA A 88 -6.70 -6.29 6.68
CA ALA A 88 -6.11 -7.00 7.83
C ALA A 88 -5.68 -8.44 7.49
N THR A 89 -5.19 -8.70 6.27
CA THR A 89 -4.73 -10.01 5.83
C THR A 89 -3.24 -10.20 6.08
N ASP A 90 -2.79 -11.45 6.20
CA ASP A 90 -1.37 -11.77 6.39
C ASP A 90 -0.51 -11.31 5.22
N ALA A 91 -1.02 -11.40 3.99
CA ALA A 91 -0.33 -10.93 2.81
C ALA A 91 0.01 -9.44 2.92
N TRP A 92 -0.97 -8.59 3.23
CA TRP A 92 -0.75 -7.14 3.43
C TRP A 92 0.12 -6.84 4.64
N ASN A 93 -0.04 -7.59 5.73
CA ASN A 93 0.81 -7.45 6.92
C ASN A 93 2.28 -7.72 6.61
N ASN A 94 2.58 -8.73 5.80
CA ASN A 94 3.93 -9.07 5.42
C ASN A 94 4.56 -7.99 4.53
N GLN A 95 3.83 -7.49 3.52
CA GLN A 95 4.29 -6.39 2.66
C GLN A 95 4.53 -5.11 3.47
N TYR A 96 3.63 -4.77 4.38
CA TYR A 96 3.79 -3.59 5.24
C TYR A 96 4.98 -3.73 6.21
N LYS A 97 5.20 -4.92 6.78
CA LYS A 97 6.39 -5.20 7.62
C LYS A 97 7.68 -5.06 6.81
N LEU A 98 7.69 -5.52 5.57
CA LEU A 98 8.85 -5.37 4.68
C LEU A 98 9.14 -3.89 4.41
N ALA A 99 8.12 -3.10 4.09
CA ALA A 99 8.27 -1.66 3.91
C ALA A 99 8.82 -0.95 5.16
N ASN A 100 8.37 -1.36 6.35
CA ASN A 100 8.89 -0.83 7.61
C ASN A 100 10.39 -1.14 7.78
N LYS A 101 10.84 -2.34 7.41
CA LYS A 101 12.26 -2.71 7.49
C LYS A 101 13.13 -1.85 6.59
N VAL A 102 12.65 -1.54 5.38
CA VAL A 102 13.33 -0.67 4.43
C VAL A 102 13.45 0.76 5.00
N VAL A 103 12.33 1.31 5.53
CA VAL A 103 12.30 2.67 6.08
C VAL A 103 13.22 2.84 7.29
N HIS A 104 13.30 1.83 8.15
CA HIS A 104 14.05 1.90 9.40
C HIS A 104 15.51 1.40 9.28
N ALA A 105 16.02 1.20 8.07
CA ALA A 105 17.39 0.74 7.83
C ALA A 105 17.79 -0.46 8.71
N THR A 106 16.88 -1.40 8.91
CA THR A 106 17.20 -2.63 9.65
C THR A 106 18.22 -3.45 8.87
N PRO A 107 19.04 -4.29 9.51
CA PRO A 107 19.96 -5.16 8.79
C PRO A 107 19.27 -5.95 7.68
N GLN A 108 18.11 -6.51 7.95
CA GLN A 108 17.31 -7.21 6.94
C GLN A 108 16.87 -6.27 5.80
N GLY A 109 16.32 -5.09 6.10
CA GLY A 109 15.91 -4.12 5.06
C GLY A 109 17.09 -3.58 4.25
N THR A 110 18.30 -3.57 4.82
CA THR A 110 19.50 -3.14 4.14
C THR A 110 20.08 -4.25 3.25
N PHE A 111 20.05 -5.51 3.71
CA PHE A 111 20.76 -6.62 3.07
C PHE A 111 19.86 -7.55 2.24
N ASP A 112 18.55 -7.55 2.41
CA ASP A 112 17.62 -8.39 1.62
C ASP A 112 17.71 -8.13 0.10
N ARG A 113 18.27 -6.99 -0.30
CA ARG A 113 18.46 -6.61 -1.70
C ARG A 113 19.91 -6.58 -2.18
N LEU A 114 20.86 -6.90 -1.30
CA LEU A 114 22.27 -7.02 -1.65
C LEU A 114 22.61 -8.26 -2.49
N GLY A 115 21.61 -8.89 -2.99
CA GLY A 115 21.77 -9.98 -3.93
C GLY A 115 21.30 -11.28 -3.35
N VAL A 116 20.20 -11.72 -3.88
CA VAL A 116 20.01 -13.15 -4.07
C VAL A 116 20.94 -13.51 -5.23
N PRO A 117 21.99 -14.32 -5.04
CA PRO A 117 22.82 -14.79 -6.13
C PRO A 117 22.00 -15.78 -6.95
N SER A 118 21.18 -15.30 -7.85
CA SER A 118 20.57 -16.12 -8.88
C SER A 118 21.36 -15.93 -10.17
N GLY A 119 22.41 -16.72 -10.33
CA GLY A 119 23.24 -16.70 -11.53
C GLY A 119 24.41 -15.70 -11.50
N PRO A 120 25.06 -15.43 -12.66
CA PRO A 120 26.32 -14.68 -12.74
C PRO A 120 26.19 -13.17 -12.52
N ARG A 121 25.03 -12.66 -12.16
CA ARG A 121 24.80 -11.22 -11.92
C ARG A 121 24.88 -10.93 -10.44
N THR A 122 25.97 -10.31 -10.02
CA THR A 122 26.09 -9.66 -8.71
C THR A 122 25.38 -8.33 -8.79
N PHE A 123 24.28 -8.17 -8.04
CA PHE A 123 23.63 -6.85 -7.94
C PHE A 123 24.44 -5.97 -7.01
N THR A 124 24.86 -4.81 -7.51
CA THR A 124 25.50 -3.81 -6.68
C THR A 124 24.39 -2.95 -6.09
N PRO A 125 24.28 -2.81 -4.76
CA PRO A 125 23.19 -2.06 -4.10
C PRO A 125 23.35 -0.55 -4.24
N VAL A 126 24.29 -0.10 -5.02
CA VAL A 126 24.62 1.32 -5.21
C VAL A 126 24.04 1.82 -6.54
N GLY A 127 22.98 2.61 -6.45
CA GLY A 127 22.38 3.22 -7.63
C GLY A 127 21.04 2.58 -8.05
N HIS A 128 20.67 2.82 -9.31
CA HIS A 128 19.45 2.28 -9.90
C HIS A 128 19.57 0.77 -10.20
N SER A 129 18.46 0.05 -10.12
CA SER A 129 18.39 -1.38 -10.39
C SER A 129 17.04 -1.74 -11.00
N ASP A 130 17.04 -2.72 -11.89
CA ASP A 130 15.80 -3.30 -12.41
C ASP A 130 15.19 -4.35 -11.47
N TYR A 131 15.90 -4.70 -10.39
CA TYR A 131 15.46 -5.71 -9.43
C TYR A 131 14.51 -5.15 -8.38
N GLY A 132 13.45 -5.92 -8.06
CA GLY A 132 12.53 -5.62 -6.97
C GLY A 132 11.55 -4.46 -7.24
N LEU A 133 11.35 -4.07 -8.51
CA LEU A 133 10.43 -3.02 -8.89
C LEU A 133 8.96 -3.46 -8.87
N ALA A 134 8.69 -4.76 -9.09
CA ALA A 134 7.33 -5.27 -9.19
C ALA A 134 6.52 -5.14 -7.88
N PRO A 135 7.02 -5.54 -6.70
CA PRO A 135 6.24 -5.43 -5.48
C PRO A 135 5.73 -4.00 -5.20
N PRO A 136 6.56 -2.94 -5.18
CA PRO A 136 6.05 -1.60 -4.93
C PRO A 136 5.16 -1.07 -6.05
N ALA A 137 5.36 -1.47 -7.31
CA ALA A 137 4.52 -1.07 -8.42
C ALA A 137 3.11 -1.66 -8.30
N VAL A 138 3.01 -2.96 -8.11
CA VAL A 138 1.73 -3.68 -7.96
C VAL A 138 1.01 -3.22 -6.71
N ASN A 139 1.70 -3.17 -5.58
CA ASN A 139 1.12 -2.73 -4.31
C ASN A 139 0.61 -1.28 -4.37
N ALA A 140 1.33 -0.39 -5.06
CA ALA A 140 0.88 0.99 -5.25
C ALA A 140 -0.37 1.08 -6.14
N ALA A 141 -0.43 0.30 -7.22
CA ALA A 141 -1.60 0.24 -8.09
C ALA A 141 -2.84 -0.26 -7.34
N ILE A 142 -2.70 -1.31 -6.52
CA ILE A 142 -3.78 -1.83 -5.69
C ILE A 142 -4.22 -0.77 -4.67
N SER A 143 -3.30 -0.18 -3.91
CA SER A 143 -3.62 0.82 -2.88
C SER A 143 -4.33 2.06 -3.48
N LEU A 144 -3.88 2.54 -4.66
CA LEU A 144 -4.56 3.62 -5.36
C LEU A 144 -5.97 3.23 -5.80
N SER A 145 -6.15 2.00 -6.29
CA SER A 145 -7.47 1.51 -6.72
C SER A 145 -8.44 1.41 -5.55
N MET A 146 -7.97 1.01 -4.38
CA MET A 146 -8.78 0.94 -3.16
C MET A 146 -9.24 2.32 -2.74
N ILE A 147 -8.34 3.30 -2.68
CA ILE A 147 -8.70 4.70 -2.40
C ILE A 147 -9.74 5.22 -3.40
N ALA A 148 -9.55 4.93 -4.69
CA ALA A 148 -10.48 5.34 -5.73
C ALA A 148 -11.85 4.63 -5.61
N ALA A 149 -11.85 3.33 -5.29
CA ALA A 149 -13.07 2.57 -5.06
C ALA A 149 -13.84 3.09 -3.84
N ASP A 150 -13.15 3.44 -2.75
CA ASP A 150 -13.76 4.07 -1.59
C ASP A 150 -14.41 5.41 -1.96
N TYR A 151 -13.70 6.25 -2.72
CA TYR A 151 -14.23 7.53 -3.20
C TYR A 151 -15.47 7.35 -4.08
N PHE A 152 -15.43 6.43 -5.05
CA PHE A 152 -16.58 6.14 -5.91
C PHE A 152 -17.74 5.48 -5.16
N GLY A 153 -17.47 4.81 -4.05
CA GLY A 153 -18.48 4.23 -3.17
C GLY A 153 -19.38 5.25 -2.49
N PHE A 154 -18.90 6.50 -2.30
CA PHE A 154 -19.72 7.61 -1.79
C PHE A 154 -20.70 8.17 -2.83
N VAL A 155 -20.38 8.01 -4.11
CA VAL A 155 -21.19 8.50 -5.23
C VAL A 155 -21.69 7.31 -6.04
N LEU A 156 -22.77 6.68 -5.57
CA LEU A 156 -23.35 5.54 -6.27
C LEU A 156 -24.04 6.00 -7.57
N SER A 157 -23.32 5.89 -8.68
CA SER A 157 -23.84 6.14 -10.02
C SER A 157 -23.44 4.98 -10.94
N GLY A 158 -24.11 4.84 -12.09
CA GLY A 158 -23.72 3.87 -13.11
C GLY A 158 -22.27 4.06 -13.56
N ASP A 159 -21.82 5.31 -13.66
CA ASP A 159 -20.44 5.66 -14.02
C ASP A 159 -19.44 5.21 -12.95
N SER A 160 -19.80 5.27 -11.67
CA SER A 160 -18.94 4.79 -10.57
C SER A 160 -18.66 3.31 -10.69
N ILE A 161 -19.67 2.49 -11.04
CA ILE A 161 -19.51 1.04 -11.25
C ILE A 161 -18.58 0.76 -12.43
N VAL A 162 -18.74 1.49 -13.53
CA VAL A 162 -17.88 1.37 -14.71
C VAL A 162 -16.43 1.73 -14.35
N ASN A 163 -16.23 2.83 -13.62
CA ASN A 163 -14.90 3.26 -13.20
C ASN A 163 -14.22 2.24 -12.28
N ILE A 164 -14.93 1.64 -11.33
CA ILE A 164 -14.40 0.56 -10.48
C ILE A 164 -13.98 -0.63 -11.33
N ARG A 165 -14.78 -1.05 -12.31
CA ARG A 165 -14.43 -2.15 -13.23
C ARG A 165 -13.18 -1.82 -14.07
N ILE A 166 -13.06 -0.59 -14.55
CA ILE A 166 -11.88 -0.15 -15.31
C ILE A 166 -10.64 -0.22 -14.41
N LEU A 167 -10.72 0.30 -13.18
CA LEU A 167 -9.63 0.25 -12.20
C LEU A 167 -9.20 -1.19 -11.89
N THR A 168 -10.15 -2.09 -11.66
CA THR A 168 -9.86 -3.51 -11.42
C THR A 168 -9.12 -4.15 -12.60
N LYS A 169 -9.58 -3.90 -13.83
CA LYS A 169 -8.88 -4.39 -15.04
C LYS A 169 -7.48 -3.81 -15.15
N TRP A 170 -7.32 -2.52 -14.87
CA TRP A 170 -6.03 -1.86 -14.91
C TRP A 170 -5.05 -2.45 -13.88
N VAL A 171 -5.47 -2.69 -12.65
CA VAL A 171 -4.64 -3.36 -11.62
C VAL A 171 -4.19 -4.73 -12.08
N ASN A 172 -5.10 -5.53 -12.65
CA ASN A 172 -4.76 -6.86 -13.16
C ASN A 172 -3.74 -6.79 -14.31
N LEU A 173 -3.85 -5.79 -15.19
CA LEU A 173 -2.86 -5.57 -16.24
C LEU A 173 -1.50 -5.17 -15.67
N VAL A 174 -1.45 -4.27 -14.69
CA VAL A 174 -0.21 -3.88 -14.01
C VAL A 174 0.43 -5.09 -13.33
N LYS A 175 -0.35 -5.86 -12.58
CA LYS A 175 0.12 -7.09 -11.91
C LYS A 175 0.74 -8.05 -12.95
N LYS A 176 0.01 -8.38 -14.00
CA LYS A 176 0.48 -9.28 -15.05
C LYS A 176 1.76 -8.76 -15.71
N TYR A 177 1.79 -7.49 -16.08
CA TYR A 177 2.94 -6.87 -16.74
C TYR A 177 4.23 -6.99 -15.91
N TYR A 178 4.17 -6.64 -14.63
CA TYR A 178 5.34 -6.73 -13.76
C TYR A 178 5.74 -8.17 -13.45
N THR A 179 4.78 -9.09 -13.27
CA THR A 179 5.06 -10.52 -13.10
C THR A 179 5.77 -11.08 -14.33
N ASP A 180 5.24 -10.82 -15.54
CA ASP A 180 5.82 -11.29 -16.80
C ASP A 180 7.25 -10.75 -17.02
N ILE A 181 7.52 -9.51 -16.59
CA ILE A 181 8.86 -8.91 -16.68
C ILE A 181 9.83 -9.56 -15.70
N GLU A 182 9.44 -9.72 -14.43
CA GLU A 182 10.30 -10.35 -13.42
C GLU A 182 10.65 -11.79 -13.81
N GLU A 183 9.69 -12.57 -14.28
CA GLU A 183 9.93 -13.92 -14.77
C GLU A 183 10.90 -13.94 -15.95
N LYS A 184 10.76 -13.02 -16.90
CA LYS A 184 11.63 -12.95 -18.09
C LYS A 184 13.03 -12.41 -17.80
N CYS A 185 13.14 -11.43 -16.91
CA CYS A 185 14.40 -10.77 -16.65
C CYS A 185 15.28 -11.51 -15.64
N PHE A 186 14.68 -12.24 -14.71
CA PHE A 186 15.40 -12.82 -13.58
C PHE A 186 15.30 -14.33 -13.48
N ASP A 187 14.57 -14.99 -14.38
CA ASP A 187 14.30 -16.44 -14.36
C ASP A 187 13.74 -16.92 -13.00
N ILE A 188 13.00 -16.03 -12.34
CA ILE A 188 12.38 -16.27 -11.05
C ILE A 188 10.94 -16.74 -11.31
N LYS A 189 10.66 -18.01 -11.00
CA LYS A 189 9.26 -18.45 -10.91
C LYS A 189 8.64 -17.81 -9.69
N ILE A 190 7.82 -16.78 -9.90
CA ILE A 190 7.04 -16.17 -8.83
C ILE A 190 5.90 -17.12 -8.51
N ASP A 191 5.90 -17.60 -7.25
CA ASP A 191 4.79 -18.40 -6.75
C ASP A 191 3.49 -17.58 -6.83
N SER A 192 2.58 -17.99 -7.71
CA SER A 192 1.34 -17.29 -8.04
C SER A 192 0.28 -17.36 -6.93
N THR A 193 0.65 -17.74 -5.72
CA THR A 193 -0.25 -17.85 -4.56
C THR A 193 -0.61 -16.53 -3.89
N LEU A 194 -0.68 -15.42 -4.64
CA LEU A 194 -1.46 -14.29 -4.17
C LEU A 194 -2.94 -14.66 -4.33
N PRO A 195 -3.76 -14.52 -3.28
CA PRO A 195 -5.14 -14.96 -3.31
C PRO A 195 -5.87 -14.31 -4.48
N GLU A 196 -6.38 -15.14 -5.38
CA GLU A 196 -7.38 -14.72 -6.34
C GLU A 196 -8.57 -14.23 -5.52
N HIS A 197 -8.91 -12.96 -5.70
CA HIS A 197 -10.18 -12.45 -5.20
C HIS A 197 -11.28 -13.23 -5.93
N SER A 198 -11.87 -14.21 -5.23
CA SER A 198 -13.09 -14.87 -5.65
C SER A 198 -14.15 -13.80 -5.92
N GLU A 199 -14.77 -13.91 -7.07
CA GLU A 199 -15.85 -13.09 -7.60
C GLU A 199 -17.03 -12.91 -6.64
#